data_a8a07420fa7e5ca580fade1703fd2ab2
#
_entry.id   a8a07420fa7e5ca580fade1703fd2ab2
#
_cell.length_a   1.000
_cell.length_b   1.000
_cell.length_c   1.000
_cell.angle_alpha   90.00
_cell.angle_beta   90.00
_cell.angle_gamma   90.00
#
_symmetry.space_group_name_H-M   'P 1'
#
loop_
_entity.id
_entity.type
_entity.pdbx_description
1 polymer ?
#
loop_
_entity_poly.entity_id
_entity_poly.type
_entity_poly.pdbx_seq_one_letter_code
_entity_poly.pdbx_strand_id
1 'polypeptide(L)'
;PGAVQTMKNLKAAGIKIAVVSNKTESAVKALCAEKFAGVYDIAVGDDGVRPLKPAPQPISFALGKLGADKSEAVYVGDQEVDVLTARNSGLRLLGAGWGFRGAEKLKAAGAEEVCSDFAEIEEKILKNKSC
;
A
#
# COMPACT_ATOMS: atom_id res chain seq x y z
N PRO A 1 13.72 1.52 -6.38
CA PRO A 1 14.18 2.88 -6.68
C PRO A 1 12.97 3.83 -6.78
N GLY A 2 13.04 4.95 -6.14
CA GLY A 2 11.96 5.93 -6.16
C GLY A 2 10.94 5.78 -5.03
N ALA A 3 10.87 4.62 -4.39
CA ALA A 3 9.88 4.38 -3.32
C ALA A 3 10.07 5.35 -2.15
N VAL A 4 11.30 5.47 -1.65
CA VAL A 4 11.59 6.32 -0.50
C VAL A 4 11.29 7.78 -0.82
N GLN A 5 11.68 8.25 -2.00
CA GLN A 5 11.43 9.64 -2.39
C GLN A 5 9.93 9.92 -2.50
N THR A 6 9.17 9.00 -3.09
CA THR A 6 7.71 9.15 -3.18
C THR A 6 7.08 9.16 -1.79
N MET A 7 7.52 8.28 -0.90
CA MET A 7 7.00 8.26 0.48
C MET A 7 7.31 9.57 1.21
N LYS A 8 8.52 10.12 1.03
CA LYS A 8 8.88 11.44 1.60
C LYS A 8 7.95 12.52 1.09
N ASN A 9 7.69 12.54 -0.21
CA ASN A 9 6.84 13.57 -0.83
C ASN A 9 5.40 13.46 -0.34
N LEU A 10 4.88 12.25 -0.19
CA LEU A 10 3.54 12.03 0.32
C LEU A 10 3.43 12.45 1.79
N LYS A 11 4.43 12.13 2.61
CA LYS A 11 4.46 12.56 4.00
C LYS A 11 4.49 14.09 4.10
N ALA A 12 5.30 14.74 3.27
CA ALA A 12 5.38 16.21 3.24
C ALA A 12 4.04 16.83 2.85
N ALA A 13 3.22 16.12 2.08
CA ALA A 13 1.87 16.56 1.70
C ALA A 13 0.81 16.24 2.77
N GLY A 14 1.21 15.68 3.90
CA GLY A 14 0.30 15.38 5.00
C GLY A 14 -0.39 14.03 4.90
N ILE A 15 0.07 13.17 4.01
CA ILE A 15 -0.51 11.84 3.82
C ILE A 15 0.16 10.83 4.75
N LYS A 16 -0.66 10.03 5.44
CA LYS A 16 -0.16 8.97 6.30
C LYS A 16 0.12 7.71 5.50
N ILE A 17 1.15 6.98 5.87
CA ILE A 17 1.61 5.81 5.13
C ILE A 17 1.66 4.59 6.04
N ALA A 18 1.04 3.49 5.58
CA ALA A 18 1.10 2.19 6.23
C ALA A 18 1.77 1.20 5.27
N VAL A 19 2.63 0.36 5.81
CA VAL A 19 3.21 -0.76 5.08
C VAL A 19 2.57 -2.04 5.61
N VAL A 20 1.92 -2.79 4.74
CA VAL A 20 1.19 -4.01 5.12
C VAL A 20 1.73 -5.20 4.32
N SER A 21 2.13 -6.25 5.01
CA SER A 21 2.74 -7.42 4.40
C SER A 21 2.29 -8.70 5.12
N ASN A 22 2.35 -9.83 4.42
CA ASN A 22 2.08 -11.13 5.03
C ASN A 22 3.30 -11.73 5.75
N LYS A 23 4.44 -11.06 5.69
CA LYS A 23 5.62 -11.48 6.48
C LYS A 23 5.32 -11.28 7.97
N THR A 24 6.11 -11.96 8.83
CA THR A 24 5.92 -11.79 10.28
C THR A 24 6.04 -10.32 10.67
N GLU A 25 5.33 -9.92 11.71
CA GLU A 25 5.33 -8.52 12.14
C GLU A 25 6.73 -8.01 12.46
N SER A 26 7.55 -8.84 13.12
CA SER A 26 8.93 -8.46 13.43
C SER A 26 9.76 -8.25 12.17
N ALA A 27 9.57 -9.09 11.14
CA ALA A 27 10.29 -8.95 9.87
C ALA A 27 9.88 -7.67 9.13
N VAL A 28 8.59 -7.34 9.11
CA VAL A 28 8.09 -6.13 8.46
C VAL A 28 8.62 -4.89 9.18
N LYS A 29 8.56 -4.88 10.51
CA LYS A 29 9.06 -3.76 11.29
C LYS A 29 10.56 -3.54 11.10
N ALA A 30 11.34 -4.63 11.07
CA ALA A 30 12.77 -4.53 10.85
C ALA A 30 13.10 -4.00 9.46
N LEU A 31 12.38 -4.46 8.43
CA LEU A 31 12.56 -4.01 7.06
C LEU A 31 12.23 -2.53 6.93
N CYS A 32 11.13 -2.08 7.53
CA CYS A 32 10.73 -0.69 7.46
C CYS A 32 11.70 0.23 8.21
N ALA A 33 12.20 -0.21 9.36
CA ALA A 33 13.19 0.55 10.12
C ALA A 33 14.49 0.71 9.32
N GLU A 34 14.87 -0.30 8.55
CA GLU A 34 16.08 -0.26 7.75
C GLU A 34 15.92 0.56 6.47
N LYS A 35 14.85 0.32 5.72
CA LYS A 35 14.69 0.88 4.37
C LYS A 35 13.81 2.11 4.28
N PHE A 36 12.88 2.28 5.21
CA PHE A 36 11.87 3.33 5.15
C PHE A 36 11.82 4.21 6.41
N ALA A 37 12.93 4.28 7.14
CA ALA A 37 12.98 5.06 8.37
C ALA A 37 12.52 6.50 8.15
N GLY A 38 11.57 6.96 8.96
CA GLY A 38 11.06 8.33 8.90
C GLY A 38 10.07 8.61 7.79
N VAL A 39 9.75 7.63 6.91
CA VAL A 39 8.85 7.86 5.78
C VAL A 39 7.58 7.00 5.82
N TYR A 40 7.34 6.31 6.94
CA TYR A 40 6.10 5.56 7.13
C TYR A 40 5.55 5.82 8.53
N ASP A 41 4.25 5.55 8.73
CA ASP A 41 3.59 5.79 10.00
C ASP A 41 3.35 4.50 10.78
N ILE A 42 3.06 3.39 10.09
CA ILE A 42 2.82 2.11 10.73
C ILE A 42 3.27 0.97 9.81
N ALA A 43 3.77 -0.10 10.40
CA ALA A 43 4.12 -1.34 9.70
C ALA A 43 3.27 -2.46 10.29
N VAL A 44 2.55 -3.19 9.42
CA VAL A 44 1.65 -4.27 9.81
C VAL A 44 2.11 -5.56 9.14
N GLY A 45 2.35 -6.58 9.96
CA GLY A 45 2.71 -7.90 9.48
C GLY A 45 1.83 -8.98 10.11
N ASP A 46 2.23 -10.23 9.95
CA ASP A 46 1.52 -11.38 10.53
C ASP A 46 1.81 -11.46 12.03
N ASP A 47 0.79 -11.29 12.85
CA ASP A 47 0.91 -11.40 14.31
C ASP A 47 0.48 -12.77 14.83
N GLY A 48 0.15 -13.72 13.94
CA GLY A 48 -0.28 -15.07 14.30
C GLY A 48 -1.75 -15.15 14.70
N VAL A 49 -2.47 -14.05 14.74
CA VAL A 49 -3.87 -14.01 15.19
C VAL A 49 -4.78 -13.47 14.08
N ARG A 50 -4.39 -12.35 13.47
CA ARG A 50 -5.17 -11.69 12.43
C ARG A 50 -5.06 -12.46 11.12
N PRO A 51 -6.17 -12.66 10.36
CA PRO A 51 -6.07 -13.25 9.03
C PRO A 51 -5.12 -12.46 8.13
N LEU A 52 -4.46 -13.15 7.22
CA LEU A 52 -3.52 -12.55 6.29
C LEU A 52 -4.22 -12.03 5.02
N LYS A 53 -3.53 -11.18 4.24
CA LYS A 53 -4.02 -10.80 2.92
C LYS A 53 -4.25 -12.07 2.07
N PRO A 54 -5.29 -12.16 1.29
CA PRO A 54 -6.19 -11.10 0.84
C PRO A 54 -7.38 -10.78 1.75
N ALA A 55 -7.39 -11.27 2.99
CA ALA A 55 -8.43 -10.89 3.94
C ALA A 55 -8.32 -9.39 4.25
N PRO A 56 -9.44 -8.71 4.57
CA PRO A 56 -9.40 -7.26 4.80
C PRO A 56 -8.89 -6.83 6.17
N GLN A 57 -8.75 -7.76 7.12
CA GLN A 57 -8.39 -7.42 8.49
C GLN A 57 -7.08 -6.66 8.64
N PRO A 58 -5.98 -7.01 7.93
CA PRO A 58 -4.75 -6.23 8.05
C PRO A 58 -4.93 -4.77 7.63
N ILE A 59 -5.73 -4.53 6.60
CA ILE A 59 -5.99 -3.18 6.11
C ILE A 59 -6.86 -2.42 7.10
N SER A 60 -7.90 -3.06 7.62
CA SER A 60 -8.78 -2.44 8.63
C SER A 60 -7.99 -2.06 9.88
N PHE A 61 -7.07 -2.93 10.30
CA PHE A 61 -6.20 -2.66 11.45
C PHE A 61 -5.32 -1.44 11.18
N ALA A 62 -4.68 -1.38 10.01
CA ALA A 62 -3.81 -0.25 9.64
C ALA A 62 -4.60 1.06 9.61
N LEU A 63 -5.75 1.07 8.97
CA LEU A 63 -6.60 2.27 8.89
C LEU A 63 -7.04 2.73 10.27
N GLY A 64 -7.41 1.80 11.14
CA GLY A 64 -7.81 2.13 12.50
C GLY A 64 -6.67 2.79 13.29
N LYS A 65 -5.47 2.28 13.14
CA LYS A 65 -4.29 2.85 13.81
C LYS A 65 -3.92 4.23 13.27
N LEU A 66 -4.15 4.47 11.98
CA LEU A 66 -3.88 5.76 11.37
C LEU A 66 -5.01 6.76 11.60
N GLY A 67 -6.16 6.30 12.07
CA GLY A 67 -7.34 7.16 12.19
C GLY A 67 -7.88 7.60 10.83
N ALA A 68 -7.70 6.76 9.80
CA ALA A 68 -8.09 7.08 8.43
C ALA A 68 -9.34 6.30 8.02
N ASP A 69 -10.12 6.89 7.11
CA ASP A 69 -11.31 6.27 6.54
C ASP A 69 -10.97 5.64 5.21
N LYS A 70 -11.69 4.57 4.84
CA LYS A 70 -11.53 3.91 3.54
C LYS A 70 -11.71 4.85 2.37
N SER A 71 -12.63 5.80 2.48
CA SER A 71 -12.90 6.77 1.41
C SER A 71 -11.69 7.68 1.12
N GLU A 72 -10.78 7.79 2.07
CA GLU A 72 -9.60 8.65 1.96
C GLU A 72 -8.32 7.86 1.66
N ALA A 73 -8.41 6.53 1.56
CA ALA A 73 -7.25 5.66 1.46
C ALA A 73 -7.12 5.06 0.07
N VAL A 74 -5.88 4.80 -0.33
CA VAL A 74 -5.57 4.08 -1.55
C VAL A 74 -4.57 2.98 -1.22
N TYR A 75 -4.69 1.84 -1.89
CA TYR A 75 -3.81 0.70 -1.72
C TYR A 75 -2.86 0.63 -2.92
N VAL A 76 -1.56 0.48 -2.65
CA VAL A 76 -0.54 0.32 -3.69
C VAL A 76 0.02 -1.09 -3.59
N GLY A 77 0.02 -1.83 -4.69
CA GLY A 77 0.51 -3.20 -4.68
C GLY A 77 0.98 -3.66 -6.05
N ASP A 78 1.75 -4.76 -6.07
CA ASP A 78 2.36 -5.29 -7.28
C ASP A 78 2.05 -6.75 -7.56
N GLN A 79 1.17 -7.39 -6.76
CA GLN A 79 0.82 -8.79 -6.91
C GLN A 79 -0.69 -8.99 -7.00
N GLU A 80 -1.08 -10.16 -7.52
CA GLU A 80 -2.50 -10.52 -7.60
C GLU A 80 -3.19 -10.52 -6.23
N VAL A 81 -2.48 -10.93 -5.19
CA VAL A 81 -3.01 -10.90 -3.82
C VAL A 81 -3.38 -9.48 -3.41
N ASP A 82 -2.65 -8.48 -3.90
CA ASP A 82 -2.94 -7.08 -3.59
C ASP A 82 -4.23 -6.61 -4.25
N VAL A 83 -4.52 -7.09 -5.47
CA VAL A 83 -5.78 -6.79 -6.16
C VAL A 83 -6.95 -7.33 -5.34
N LEU A 84 -6.86 -8.57 -4.88
CA LEU A 84 -7.90 -9.19 -4.05
C LEU A 84 -8.04 -8.47 -2.70
N THR A 85 -6.92 -8.10 -2.09
CA THR A 85 -6.92 -7.38 -0.81
C THR A 85 -7.65 -6.05 -0.93
N ALA A 86 -7.34 -5.27 -1.96
CA ALA A 86 -7.99 -3.99 -2.19
C ALA A 86 -9.50 -4.16 -2.41
N ARG A 87 -9.88 -5.15 -3.21
CA ARG A 87 -11.29 -5.44 -3.47
C ARG A 87 -12.01 -5.83 -2.19
N ASN A 88 -11.44 -6.74 -1.41
CA ASN A 88 -12.06 -7.22 -0.16
C ASN A 88 -12.12 -6.12 0.90
N SER A 89 -11.21 -5.17 0.83
CA SER A 89 -11.16 -4.05 1.77
C SER A 89 -11.98 -2.85 1.34
N GLY A 90 -12.47 -2.85 0.10
CA GLY A 90 -13.22 -1.73 -0.46
C GLY A 90 -12.36 -0.51 -0.74
N LEU A 91 -11.10 -0.71 -1.09
CA LEU A 91 -10.17 0.37 -1.40
C LEU A 91 -9.86 0.47 -2.88
N ARG A 92 -9.57 1.68 -3.32
CA ARG A 92 -9.00 1.93 -4.64
C ARG A 92 -7.60 1.33 -4.68
N LEU A 93 -7.26 0.64 -5.76
CA LEU A 93 -5.93 0.07 -5.97
C LEU A 93 -5.19 0.85 -7.04
N LEU A 94 -3.92 1.16 -6.77
CA LEU A 94 -2.97 1.59 -7.79
C LEU A 94 -1.95 0.47 -7.94
N GLY A 95 -1.94 -0.21 -9.06
CA GLY A 95 -1.04 -1.32 -9.30
C GLY A 95 0.35 -0.83 -9.73
N ALA A 96 1.39 -1.42 -9.16
CA ALA A 96 2.77 -1.13 -9.52
C ALA A 96 3.18 -2.05 -10.67
N GLY A 97 3.03 -1.56 -11.90
CA GLY A 97 3.20 -2.39 -13.10
C GLY A 97 4.63 -2.81 -13.39
N TRP A 98 5.59 -2.17 -12.76
CA TRP A 98 7.01 -2.54 -12.88
C TRP A 98 7.44 -3.56 -11.81
N GLY A 99 6.51 -3.95 -10.93
CA GLY A 99 6.82 -4.83 -9.81
C GLY A 99 6.98 -6.28 -10.23
N PHE A 100 6.96 -7.17 -9.23
CA PHE A 100 7.28 -8.59 -9.38
C PHE A 100 6.42 -9.31 -10.42
N ARG A 101 5.11 -9.05 -10.46
CA ARG A 101 4.21 -9.79 -11.36
C ARG A 101 3.98 -9.08 -12.69
N GLY A 102 4.28 -7.77 -12.77
CA GLY A 102 4.12 -7.00 -14.00
C GLY A 102 2.70 -6.55 -14.27
N ALA A 103 2.57 -5.58 -15.19
CA ALA A 103 1.28 -4.94 -15.50
C ALA A 103 0.24 -5.93 -16.04
N GLU A 104 0.63 -6.86 -16.90
CA GLU A 104 -0.30 -7.81 -17.51
C GLU A 104 -0.96 -8.71 -16.47
N LYS A 105 -0.18 -9.21 -15.51
CA LYS A 105 -0.70 -10.07 -14.46
C LYS A 105 -1.68 -9.33 -13.56
N LEU A 106 -1.37 -8.07 -13.24
CA LEU A 106 -2.25 -7.25 -12.42
C LEU A 106 -3.56 -6.96 -13.13
N LYS A 107 -3.51 -6.62 -14.41
CA LYS A 107 -4.72 -6.37 -15.21
C LYS A 107 -5.55 -7.64 -15.34
N ALA A 108 -4.91 -8.79 -15.55
CA ALA A 108 -5.60 -10.08 -15.63
C ALA A 108 -6.30 -10.43 -14.31
N ALA A 109 -5.75 -10.01 -13.17
CA ALA A 109 -6.35 -10.22 -11.86
C ALA A 109 -7.47 -9.24 -11.54
N GLY A 110 -7.68 -8.21 -12.38
CA GLY A 110 -8.76 -7.25 -12.22
C GLY A 110 -8.35 -5.85 -11.80
N ALA A 111 -7.05 -5.53 -11.84
CA ALA A 111 -6.58 -4.18 -11.52
C ALA A 111 -7.04 -3.21 -12.61
N GLU A 112 -7.74 -2.15 -12.21
CA GLU A 112 -8.26 -1.14 -13.14
C GLU A 112 -7.24 -0.05 -13.43
N GLU A 113 -6.39 0.28 -12.46
CA GLU A 113 -5.36 1.31 -12.59
C GLU A 113 -4.00 0.68 -12.34
N VAL A 114 -3.13 0.70 -13.36
CA VAL A 114 -1.78 0.18 -13.25
C VAL A 114 -0.82 1.30 -13.66
N CYS A 115 0.12 1.60 -12.79
CA CYS A 115 1.07 2.69 -12.98
C CYS A 115 2.42 2.15 -13.46
N SER A 116 3.17 2.98 -14.18
CA SER A 116 4.45 2.61 -14.77
C SER A 116 5.64 2.85 -13.84
N ASP A 117 5.50 3.77 -12.89
CA ASP A 117 6.56 4.11 -11.95
C ASP A 117 5.99 4.79 -10.71
N PHE A 118 6.85 5.04 -9.72
CA PHE A 118 6.41 5.71 -8.49
C PHE A 118 5.98 7.15 -8.71
N ALA A 119 6.55 7.82 -9.71
CA ALA A 119 6.15 9.19 -10.02
C ALA A 119 4.67 9.26 -10.42
N GLU A 120 4.22 8.29 -11.21
CA GLU A 120 2.81 8.21 -11.61
C GLU A 120 1.91 7.90 -10.42
N ILE A 121 2.33 7.02 -9.51
CA ILE A 121 1.58 6.71 -8.28
C ILE A 121 1.44 7.97 -7.44
N GLU A 122 2.54 8.69 -7.24
CA GLU A 122 2.55 9.93 -6.47
C GLU A 122 1.58 10.95 -7.06
N GLU A 123 1.64 11.15 -8.37
CA GLU A 123 0.77 12.09 -9.08
C GLU A 123 -0.70 11.77 -8.88
N LYS A 124 -1.07 10.49 -9.02
CA LYS A 124 -2.47 10.08 -8.85
C LYS A 124 -2.97 10.26 -7.43
N ILE A 125 -2.13 9.99 -6.44
CA ILE A 125 -2.50 10.16 -5.02
C ILE A 125 -2.68 11.64 -4.70
N LEU A 126 -1.73 12.48 -5.09
CA LEU A 126 -1.77 13.92 -4.81
C LEU A 126 -2.91 14.61 -5.55
N LYS A 127 -3.20 14.18 -6.76
CA LYS A 127 -4.31 14.74 -7.55
C LYS A 127 -5.65 14.52 -6.86
N ASN A 128 -5.87 13.31 -6.32
CA ASN A 128 -7.10 13.02 -5.58
C ASN A 128 -7.22 13.86 -4.32
N LYS A 129 -6.10 14.08 -3.63
CA LYS A 129 -6.09 14.89 -2.42
C LYS A 129 -6.45 16.35 -2.71
N SER A 130 -6.06 16.84 -3.89
CA SER A 130 -6.30 18.23 -4.29
C SER A 130 -7.77 18.50 -4.60
N CYS A 131 -8.56 17.46 -4.83
CA CYS A 131 -9.99 17.58 -5.06
C CYS A 131 -10.75 17.52 -3.74
#